data_a84e92d792587081c98da71ca8f19dc1
#
_entry.id   a84e92d792587081c98da71ca8f19dc1
#
_cell.length_a   1.000
_cell.length_b   1.000
_cell.length_c   1.000
_cell.angle_alpha   90.00
_cell.angle_beta   90.00
_cell.angle_gamma   90.00
#
_symmetry.space_group_name_H-M   'P 1'
#
loop_
_entity.id
_entity.type
_entity.pdbx_description
1 polymer ?
#
loop_
_entity_poly.entity_id
_entity_poly.type
_entity_poly.pdbx_seq_one_letter_code
_entity_poly.pdbx_strand_id
1 'polypeptide(L)'
;MDSMPPPELALVISHEARCKAVALYCDAIVRMHWGERLINKIFGRVMQSHAAGRLVVQHYRWKVEGAERPTLALLQRNAGRGTRTLASFVAVLRLTGMVAAEADPHDRRVRYLVPQERLIDGLRAWIAHHLRCCEALGLLDAGHEARLTDDVAFFDAFVCRAGSILDRVVSHRGRFGGWSWFDERDGGGRVAMLLLRDHFKANPKAHSPSLAFPLRAHELADGLGLSHSHVRGMLKEAIEAGHLAHDAGRAQVRLTPRFLDETMSWLLHFLSWFAEVAHAARRAC
;
A
#
# COMPACT_ATOMS: atom_id res chain seq x y z
N MET A 1 -16.41 -11.19 -13.68
CA MET A 1 -15.34 -11.98 -14.35
C MET A 1 -14.06 -11.22 -14.10
N ASP A 2 -13.35 -11.60 -13.01
CA ASP A 2 -12.06 -10.99 -12.66
C ASP A 2 -11.01 -11.57 -13.60
N SER A 3 -10.55 -10.77 -14.57
CA SER A 3 -9.39 -11.12 -15.37
C SER A 3 -8.17 -11.20 -14.43
N MET A 4 -7.69 -12.41 -14.18
CA MET A 4 -6.27 -12.58 -13.84
C MET A 4 -5.46 -11.70 -14.81
N PRO A 5 -4.38 -11.03 -14.37
CA PRO A 5 -3.48 -10.41 -15.33
C PRO A 5 -3.16 -11.50 -16.34
N PRO A 6 -3.27 -11.19 -17.63
CA PRO A 6 -3.06 -12.20 -18.63
C PRO A 6 -1.69 -12.83 -18.36
N PRO A 7 -1.57 -14.16 -18.38
CA PRO A 7 -0.29 -14.86 -18.21
C PRO A 7 0.78 -14.35 -19.20
N GLU A 8 0.37 -13.68 -20.25
CA GLU A 8 1.21 -12.99 -21.25
C GLU A 8 2.09 -11.87 -20.66
N LEU A 9 1.61 -11.08 -19.70
CA LEU A 9 2.45 -10.04 -19.06
C LEU A 9 3.58 -10.64 -18.19
N ALA A 10 3.37 -11.81 -17.62
CA ALA A 10 4.42 -12.55 -16.89
C ALA A 10 5.49 -13.11 -17.84
N LEU A 11 5.20 -13.28 -19.13
CA LEU A 11 6.11 -13.86 -20.12
C LEU A 11 7.07 -12.82 -20.76
N VAL A 12 6.71 -11.53 -20.75
CA VAL A 12 7.48 -10.47 -21.44
C VAL A 12 8.64 -9.95 -20.59
N ILE A 13 8.54 -9.99 -19.26
CA ILE A 13 9.56 -9.43 -18.36
C ILE A 13 10.39 -10.57 -17.77
N SER A 14 11.72 -10.50 -17.93
CA SER A 14 12.61 -11.49 -17.33
C SER A 14 12.43 -11.57 -15.80
N HIS A 15 12.61 -12.75 -15.23
CA HIS A 15 12.52 -12.95 -13.79
C HIS A 15 13.46 -11.98 -13.03
N GLU A 16 14.69 -11.79 -13.53
CA GLU A 16 15.67 -10.87 -12.94
C GLU A 16 15.17 -9.42 -12.95
N ALA A 17 14.61 -8.94 -14.07
CA ALA A 17 14.07 -7.58 -14.17
C ALA A 17 12.89 -7.37 -13.18
N ARG A 18 12.01 -8.36 -13.03
CA ARG A 18 10.94 -8.32 -12.02
C ARG A 18 11.48 -8.23 -10.60
N CYS A 19 12.42 -9.08 -10.24
CA CYS A 19 13.02 -9.07 -8.91
C CYS A 19 13.71 -7.74 -8.62
N LYS A 20 14.44 -7.18 -9.59
CA LYS A 20 15.08 -5.86 -9.46
C LYS A 20 14.07 -4.74 -9.27
N ALA A 21 13.00 -4.71 -10.06
CA ALA A 21 11.94 -3.69 -9.94
C ALA A 21 11.24 -3.78 -8.58
N VAL A 22 10.90 -4.99 -8.12
CA VAL A 22 10.27 -5.21 -6.82
C VAL A 22 11.22 -4.88 -5.67
N ALA A 23 12.52 -5.19 -5.80
CA ALA A 23 13.51 -4.80 -4.79
C ALA A 23 13.59 -3.27 -4.61
N LEU A 24 13.64 -2.53 -5.71
CA LEU A 24 13.65 -1.06 -5.70
C LEU A 24 12.36 -0.49 -5.12
N TYR A 25 11.22 -1.06 -5.49
CA TYR A 25 9.91 -0.68 -4.94
C TYR A 25 9.83 -0.93 -3.43
N CYS A 26 10.20 -2.12 -2.96
CA CYS A 26 10.21 -2.43 -1.54
C CYS A 26 11.15 -1.50 -0.76
N ASP A 27 12.33 -1.19 -1.32
CA ASP A 27 13.27 -0.25 -0.69
C ASP A 27 12.69 1.16 -0.60
N ALA A 28 12.01 1.64 -1.64
CA ALA A 28 11.34 2.95 -1.64
C ALA A 28 10.22 3.03 -0.59
N ILE A 29 9.35 2.01 -0.54
CA ILE A 29 8.27 1.93 0.47
C ILE A 29 8.83 1.85 1.88
N VAL A 30 9.88 1.04 2.10
CA VAL A 30 10.53 0.96 3.42
C VAL A 30 11.09 2.31 3.84
N ARG A 31 11.81 3.01 2.95
CA ARG A 31 12.38 4.35 3.26
C ARG A 31 11.29 5.38 3.59
N MET A 32 10.18 5.36 2.88
CA MET A 32 9.04 6.25 3.14
C MET A 32 8.47 6.09 4.56
N HIS A 33 8.59 4.89 5.13
CA HIS A 33 8.06 4.56 6.45
C HIS A 33 9.12 4.49 7.56
N TRP A 34 10.41 4.45 7.20
CA TRP A 34 11.48 4.28 8.18
C TRP A 34 11.65 5.50 9.06
N GLY A 35 11.49 5.35 10.37
CA GLY A 35 11.55 6.44 11.34
C GLY A 35 10.24 7.23 11.51
N GLU A 36 9.26 7.04 10.62
CA GLU A 36 7.99 7.77 10.60
C GLU A 36 6.98 7.20 11.61
N ARG A 37 7.34 7.22 12.91
CA ARG A 37 6.57 6.57 13.99
C ARG A 37 5.11 7.00 14.03
N LEU A 38 4.82 8.31 13.86
CA LEU A 38 3.46 8.83 13.90
C LEU A 38 2.63 8.32 12.72
N ILE A 39 3.18 8.43 11.51
CA ILE A 39 2.55 7.94 10.27
C ILE A 39 2.32 6.43 10.37
N ASN A 40 3.31 5.69 10.82
CA ASN A 40 3.23 4.24 10.97
C ASN A 40 2.17 3.83 11.98
N LYS A 41 1.96 4.59 13.05
CA LYS A 41 0.91 4.35 14.04
C LYS A 41 -0.48 4.70 13.51
N ILE A 42 -0.62 5.80 12.76
CA ILE A 42 -1.88 6.22 12.17
C ILE A 42 -2.34 5.23 11.09
N PHE A 43 -1.41 4.77 10.24
CA PHE A 43 -1.69 3.87 9.13
C PHE A 43 -1.16 2.44 9.37
N GLY A 44 -1.23 1.98 10.62
CA GLY A 44 -0.72 0.67 11.02
C GLY A 44 -1.45 -0.50 10.36
N ARG A 45 -2.72 -0.33 10.07
CA ARG A 45 -3.57 -1.38 9.49
C ARG A 45 -4.10 -0.97 8.13
N VAL A 46 -4.24 -1.94 7.23
CA VAL A 46 -4.76 -1.75 5.88
C VAL A 46 -6.10 -0.99 5.84
N MET A 47 -7.00 -1.25 6.81
CA MET A 47 -8.30 -0.57 6.87
C MET A 47 -8.19 0.93 7.14
N GLN A 48 -7.15 1.40 7.84
CA GLN A 48 -6.90 2.82 8.07
C GLN A 48 -6.42 3.50 6.77
N SER A 49 -5.46 2.89 6.09
CA SER A 49 -4.99 3.36 4.78
C SER A 49 -6.11 3.38 3.75
N HIS A 50 -6.93 2.32 3.72
CA HIS A 50 -8.08 2.22 2.85
C HIS A 50 -9.12 3.32 3.13
N ALA A 51 -9.45 3.58 4.40
CA ALA A 51 -10.41 4.63 4.78
C ALA A 51 -9.90 6.03 4.41
N ALA A 52 -8.61 6.31 4.59
CA ALA A 52 -7.99 7.57 4.17
C ALA A 52 -8.01 7.71 2.64
N GLY A 53 -7.65 6.66 1.91
CA GLY A 53 -7.75 6.62 0.45
C GLY A 53 -9.16 6.89 -0.06
N ARG A 54 -10.18 6.26 0.54
CA ARG A 54 -11.60 6.51 0.23
C ARG A 54 -11.99 7.96 0.44
N LEU A 55 -11.56 8.56 1.55
CA LEU A 55 -11.84 9.97 1.83
C LEU A 55 -11.25 10.87 0.76
N VAL A 56 -9.99 10.64 0.36
CA VAL A 56 -9.34 11.44 -0.68
C VAL A 56 -10.01 11.23 -2.04
N VAL A 57 -10.28 10.00 -2.46
CA VAL A 57 -11.02 9.69 -3.69
C VAL A 57 -12.36 10.43 -3.73
N GLN A 58 -13.11 10.39 -2.62
CA GLN A 58 -14.42 11.01 -2.52
C GLN A 58 -14.35 12.54 -2.60
N HIS A 59 -13.30 13.14 -2.00
CA HIS A 59 -13.04 14.58 -2.08
C HIS A 59 -12.73 15.00 -3.53
N TYR A 60 -11.89 14.25 -4.25
CA TYR A 60 -11.57 14.56 -5.64
C TYR A 60 -12.76 14.36 -6.58
N ARG A 61 -13.54 13.30 -6.38
CA ARG A 61 -14.79 13.11 -7.14
C ARG A 61 -15.80 14.23 -6.90
N TRP A 62 -15.91 14.73 -5.68
CA TRP A 62 -16.71 15.91 -5.43
C TRP A 62 -16.15 17.14 -6.16
N LYS A 63 -14.84 17.39 -6.05
CA LYS A 63 -14.19 18.56 -6.64
C LYS A 63 -14.25 18.56 -8.17
N VAL A 64 -14.07 17.41 -8.81
CA VAL A 64 -13.89 17.28 -10.27
C VAL A 64 -15.17 16.85 -10.97
N GLU A 65 -15.93 15.93 -10.37
CA GLU A 65 -17.10 15.29 -10.99
C GLU A 65 -18.43 15.78 -10.39
N GLY A 66 -18.41 16.67 -9.38
CA GLY A 66 -19.62 17.14 -8.70
C GLY A 66 -20.33 16.08 -7.84
N ALA A 67 -19.65 15.02 -7.45
CA ALA A 67 -20.21 13.98 -6.60
C ALA A 67 -20.54 14.49 -5.19
N GLU A 68 -21.19 13.66 -4.36
CA GLU A 68 -21.53 14.03 -2.96
C GLU A 68 -20.27 14.40 -2.17
N ARG A 69 -20.30 15.56 -1.50
CA ARG A 69 -19.17 16.07 -0.71
C ARG A 69 -18.91 15.15 0.50
N PRO A 70 -17.64 14.80 0.81
CA PRO A 70 -17.33 13.82 1.82
C PRO A 70 -17.77 14.24 3.23
N THR A 71 -18.53 13.36 3.88
CA THR A 71 -18.91 13.44 5.29
C THR A 71 -18.53 12.16 6.01
N LEU A 72 -18.51 12.17 7.34
CA LEU A 72 -18.29 10.94 8.12
C LEU A 72 -19.38 9.89 7.81
N ALA A 73 -20.62 10.31 7.67
CA ALA A 73 -21.74 9.42 7.37
C ALA A 73 -21.58 8.74 5.99
N LEU A 74 -21.18 9.52 4.96
CA LEU A 74 -20.90 8.98 3.64
C LEU A 74 -19.73 7.99 3.65
N LEU A 75 -18.65 8.32 4.37
CA LEU A 75 -17.50 7.43 4.51
C LEU A 75 -17.89 6.13 5.24
N GLN A 76 -18.75 6.20 6.25
CA GLN A 76 -19.26 5.03 6.98
C GLN A 76 -20.15 4.14 6.12
N ARG A 77 -21.03 4.72 5.29
CA ARG A 77 -21.87 3.97 4.33
C ARG A 77 -21.01 3.15 3.36
N ASN A 78 -19.92 3.74 2.89
CA ASN A 78 -19.04 3.12 1.90
C ASN A 78 -18.03 2.13 2.52
N ALA A 79 -17.80 2.18 3.83
CA ALA A 79 -16.85 1.29 4.52
C ALA A 79 -17.45 -0.05 4.98
N GLY A 80 -18.76 -0.20 4.98
CA GLY A 80 -19.50 -1.45 5.21
C GLY A 80 -19.50 -2.00 6.64
N ARG A 81 -18.47 -1.79 7.45
CA ARG A 81 -18.35 -2.26 8.85
C ARG A 81 -17.45 -1.34 9.68
N GLY A 82 -17.65 -1.34 11.02
CA GLY A 82 -16.73 -0.67 11.95
C GLY A 82 -16.92 0.85 12.08
N THR A 83 -18.17 1.32 12.08
CA THR A 83 -18.52 2.77 12.13
C THR A 83 -17.86 3.52 13.27
N ARG A 84 -17.74 2.93 14.47
CA ARG A 84 -17.09 3.56 15.64
C ARG A 84 -15.59 3.68 15.44
N THR A 85 -14.93 2.63 14.95
CA THR A 85 -13.50 2.62 14.66
C THR A 85 -13.15 3.65 13.60
N LEU A 86 -13.99 3.81 12.58
CA LEU A 86 -13.82 4.80 11.53
C LEU A 86 -13.94 6.24 12.06
N ALA A 87 -14.92 6.50 12.94
CA ALA A 87 -15.08 7.81 13.58
C ALA A 87 -13.84 8.19 14.42
N SER A 88 -13.33 7.24 15.21
CA SER A 88 -12.10 7.43 15.98
C SER A 88 -10.89 7.67 15.08
N PHE A 89 -10.77 6.96 13.98
CA PHE A 89 -9.70 7.17 13.01
C PHE A 89 -9.76 8.56 12.35
N VAL A 90 -10.95 9.00 11.92
CA VAL A 90 -11.15 10.35 11.38
C VAL A 90 -10.82 11.42 12.43
N ALA A 91 -11.15 11.20 13.71
CA ALA A 91 -10.76 12.10 14.79
C ALA A 91 -9.23 12.20 14.92
N VAL A 92 -8.50 11.09 14.80
CA VAL A 92 -7.02 11.09 14.79
C VAL A 92 -6.48 11.87 13.58
N LEU A 93 -7.02 11.67 12.37
CA LEU A 93 -6.61 12.42 11.18
C LEU A 93 -6.83 13.94 11.37
N ARG A 94 -7.91 14.32 12.05
CA ARG A 94 -8.17 15.73 12.36
C ARG A 94 -7.20 16.30 13.39
N LEU A 95 -6.92 15.56 14.45
CA LEU A 95 -5.97 15.98 15.49
C LEU A 95 -4.54 16.13 14.93
N THR A 96 -4.19 15.36 13.93
CA THR A 96 -2.87 15.41 13.27
C THR A 96 -2.80 16.38 12.09
N GLY A 97 -3.86 17.14 11.84
CA GLY A 97 -3.91 18.12 10.75
C GLY A 97 -3.96 17.50 9.35
N MET A 98 -4.25 16.20 9.21
CA MET A 98 -4.38 15.53 7.92
C MET A 98 -5.76 15.74 7.29
N VAL A 99 -6.77 16.01 8.10
CA VAL A 99 -8.15 16.26 7.67
C VAL A 99 -8.72 17.45 8.44
N ALA A 100 -9.32 18.39 7.76
CA ALA A 100 -10.14 19.44 8.36
C ALA A 100 -11.63 19.03 8.37
N ALA A 101 -12.42 19.70 9.21
CA ALA A 101 -13.87 19.57 9.19
C ALA A 101 -14.51 20.94 8.99
N GLU A 102 -15.16 21.15 7.86
CA GLU A 102 -15.87 22.36 7.50
C GLU A 102 -17.36 22.24 7.77
N ALA A 103 -17.98 23.26 8.34
CA ALA A 103 -19.42 23.30 8.50
C ALA A 103 -20.11 23.60 7.17
N ASP A 104 -21.24 22.97 6.92
CA ASP A 104 -22.11 23.41 5.83
C ASP A 104 -22.66 24.82 6.14
N PRO A 105 -22.65 25.76 5.16
CA PRO A 105 -23.16 27.11 5.37
C PRO A 105 -24.65 27.19 5.70
N HIS A 106 -25.43 26.20 5.27
CA HIS A 106 -26.89 26.17 5.43
C HIS A 106 -27.35 25.26 6.58
N ASP A 107 -26.56 24.20 6.91
CA ASP A 107 -26.84 23.31 8.03
C ASP A 107 -25.56 23.03 8.84
N ARG A 108 -25.41 23.72 9.97
CA ARG A 108 -24.25 23.57 10.87
C ARG A 108 -24.09 22.17 11.47
N ARG A 109 -25.09 21.29 11.36
CA ARG A 109 -25.01 19.88 11.80
C ARG A 109 -24.19 19.05 10.83
N VAL A 110 -24.16 19.43 9.56
CA VAL A 110 -23.38 18.77 8.52
C VAL A 110 -21.91 19.25 8.62
N ARG A 111 -21.00 18.31 8.66
CA ARG A 111 -19.55 18.55 8.67
C ARG A 111 -18.92 17.83 7.50
N TYR A 112 -18.33 18.59 6.60
CA TYR A 112 -17.57 18.06 5.47
C TYR A 112 -16.14 17.75 5.90
N LEU A 113 -15.62 16.60 5.45
CA LEU A 113 -14.24 16.19 5.70
C LEU A 113 -13.38 16.63 4.51
N VAL A 114 -12.37 17.45 4.79
CA VAL A 114 -11.48 18.03 3.77
C VAL A 114 -10.07 17.51 3.99
N PRO A 115 -9.55 16.61 3.11
CA PRO A 115 -8.15 16.20 3.15
C PRO A 115 -7.24 17.42 3.04
N GLN A 116 -6.22 17.48 3.89
CA GLN A 116 -5.23 18.54 3.87
C GLN A 116 -4.00 18.13 3.06
N GLU A 117 -3.19 19.09 2.64
CA GLU A 117 -2.00 18.87 1.79
C GLU A 117 -1.11 17.74 2.31
N ARG A 118 -0.87 17.70 3.61
CA ARG A 118 -0.06 16.63 4.23
C ARG A 118 -0.56 15.22 3.91
N LEU A 119 -1.87 14.99 3.87
CA LEU A 119 -2.46 13.70 3.51
C LEU A 119 -2.37 13.47 2.01
N ILE A 120 -2.64 14.51 1.21
CA ILE A 120 -2.63 14.45 -0.26
C ILE A 120 -1.21 14.19 -0.76
N ASP A 121 -0.21 14.90 -0.25
CA ASP A 121 1.19 14.75 -0.66
C ASP A 121 1.76 13.39 -0.25
N GLY A 122 1.41 12.92 0.96
CA GLY A 122 1.76 11.56 1.38
C GLY A 122 1.18 10.49 0.46
N LEU A 123 -0.08 10.65 0.04
CA LEU A 123 -0.73 9.76 -0.93
C LEU A 123 -0.08 9.89 -2.31
N ARG A 124 0.22 11.10 -2.78
CA ARG A 124 0.89 11.35 -4.06
C ARG A 124 2.25 10.67 -4.11
N ALA A 125 3.08 10.85 -3.09
CA ALA A 125 4.38 10.20 -2.99
C ALA A 125 4.26 8.66 -2.98
N TRP A 126 3.27 8.12 -2.27
CA TRP A 126 3.00 6.69 -2.24
C TRP A 126 2.58 6.17 -3.62
N ILE A 127 1.67 6.84 -4.32
CA ILE A 127 1.27 6.50 -5.70
C ILE A 127 2.48 6.56 -6.64
N ALA A 128 3.34 7.58 -6.51
CA ALA A 128 4.54 7.74 -7.34
C ALA A 128 5.45 6.51 -7.29
N HIS A 129 5.65 5.91 -6.11
CA HIS A 129 6.44 4.68 -5.98
C HIS A 129 5.81 3.50 -6.73
N HIS A 130 4.47 3.41 -6.77
CA HIS A 130 3.77 2.37 -7.53
C HIS A 130 3.91 2.58 -9.03
N LEU A 131 3.70 3.82 -9.54
CA LEU A 131 3.84 4.10 -10.97
C LEU A 131 5.28 3.92 -11.44
N ARG A 132 6.28 4.32 -10.66
CA ARG A 132 7.69 4.05 -10.96
C ARG A 132 7.98 2.54 -11.08
N CYS A 133 7.40 1.73 -10.20
CA CYS A 133 7.53 0.28 -10.30
C CYS A 133 6.80 -0.27 -11.53
N CYS A 134 5.62 0.26 -11.87
CA CYS A 134 4.90 -0.10 -13.09
C CYS A 134 5.72 0.22 -14.35
N GLU A 135 6.38 1.38 -14.40
CA GLU A 135 7.29 1.76 -15.49
C GLU A 135 8.49 0.80 -15.57
N ALA A 136 9.11 0.48 -14.44
CA ALA A 136 10.24 -0.47 -14.39
C ALA A 136 9.85 -1.89 -14.80
N LEU A 137 8.58 -2.25 -14.63
CA LEU A 137 8.01 -3.54 -15.07
C LEU A 137 7.47 -3.50 -16.50
N GLY A 138 7.52 -2.36 -17.19
CA GLY A 138 6.95 -2.22 -18.55
C GLY A 138 5.42 -2.27 -18.58
N LEU A 139 4.75 -2.11 -17.45
CA LEU A 139 3.29 -1.99 -17.37
C LEU A 139 2.80 -0.60 -17.79
N LEU A 140 3.69 0.37 -17.74
CA LEU A 140 3.50 1.76 -18.17
C LEU A 140 4.71 2.24 -18.96
N ASP A 141 4.47 3.13 -19.91
CA ASP A 141 5.55 3.93 -20.52
C ASP A 141 6.17 4.87 -19.47
N ALA A 142 7.41 5.27 -19.69
CA ALA A 142 8.09 6.22 -18.82
C ALA A 142 7.36 7.57 -18.75
N GLY A 143 7.43 8.22 -17.59
CA GLY A 143 6.92 9.58 -17.38
C GLY A 143 5.57 9.67 -16.65
N HIS A 144 4.89 8.57 -16.36
CA HIS A 144 3.63 8.62 -15.60
C HIS A 144 3.86 9.04 -14.14
N GLU A 145 4.99 8.61 -13.54
CA GLU A 145 5.36 9.04 -12.19
C GLU A 145 5.55 10.55 -12.12
N ALA A 146 6.31 11.14 -13.04
CA ALA A 146 6.55 12.58 -13.09
C ALA A 146 5.24 13.38 -13.26
N ARG A 147 4.30 12.90 -14.05
CA ARG A 147 2.99 13.54 -14.24
C ARG A 147 2.17 13.68 -12.97
N LEU A 148 2.34 12.83 -11.96
CA LEU A 148 1.64 13.01 -10.68
C LEU A 148 1.99 14.34 -10.00
N THR A 149 3.19 14.86 -10.25
CA THR A 149 3.66 16.14 -9.70
C THR A 149 3.42 17.31 -10.66
N ASP A 150 3.67 17.08 -11.94
CA ASP A 150 3.78 18.15 -12.95
C ASP A 150 2.45 18.42 -13.66
N ASP A 151 1.49 17.50 -13.59
CA ASP A 151 0.22 17.53 -14.31
C ASP A 151 -0.95 17.39 -13.32
N VAL A 152 -1.53 18.52 -12.91
CA VAL A 152 -2.65 18.55 -11.95
C VAL A 152 -3.87 17.80 -12.49
N ALA A 153 -4.16 17.90 -13.80
CA ALA A 153 -5.29 17.22 -14.41
C ALA A 153 -5.11 15.70 -14.37
N PHE A 154 -3.90 15.22 -14.64
CA PHE A 154 -3.58 13.81 -14.52
C PHE A 154 -3.72 13.29 -13.08
N PHE A 155 -3.21 14.03 -12.10
CA PHE A 155 -3.35 13.64 -10.68
C PHE A 155 -4.83 13.59 -10.26
N ASP A 156 -5.61 14.64 -10.57
CA ASP A 156 -7.04 14.71 -10.27
C ASP A 156 -7.79 13.53 -10.92
N ALA A 157 -7.54 13.27 -12.21
CA ALA A 157 -8.14 12.16 -12.94
C ALA A 157 -7.74 10.78 -12.40
N PHE A 158 -6.48 10.62 -11.97
CA PHE A 158 -6.00 9.39 -11.34
C PHE A 158 -6.72 9.14 -10.02
N VAL A 159 -6.76 10.14 -9.14
CA VAL A 159 -7.37 9.99 -7.81
C VAL A 159 -8.87 9.73 -7.93
N CYS A 160 -9.60 10.40 -8.81
CA CYS A 160 -11.04 10.12 -9.05
C CYS A 160 -11.28 8.64 -9.40
N ARG A 161 -10.37 8.00 -10.14
CA ARG A 161 -10.48 6.61 -10.59
C ARG A 161 -9.89 5.59 -9.62
N ALA A 162 -9.02 6.01 -8.70
CA ALA A 162 -8.33 5.13 -7.75
C ALA A 162 -9.29 4.38 -6.79
N GLY A 163 -10.57 4.77 -6.75
CA GLY A 163 -11.62 4.03 -6.05
C GLY A 163 -11.69 2.55 -6.46
N SER A 164 -11.47 2.25 -7.74
CA SER A 164 -11.44 0.87 -8.25
C SER A 164 -10.31 0.03 -7.66
N ILE A 165 -9.14 0.63 -7.38
CA ILE A 165 -8.03 -0.06 -6.69
C ILE A 165 -8.47 -0.44 -5.28
N LEU A 166 -9.10 0.50 -4.56
CA LEU A 166 -9.58 0.28 -3.20
C LEU A 166 -10.65 -0.83 -3.15
N ASP A 167 -11.54 -0.90 -4.13
CA ASP A 167 -12.54 -1.96 -4.25
C ASP A 167 -11.89 -3.33 -4.47
N ARG A 168 -10.91 -3.39 -5.35
CA ARG A 168 -10.16 -4.62 -5.66
C ARG A 168 -9.36 -5.11 -4.46
N VAL A 169 -8.71 -4.22 -3.69
CA VAL A 169 -8.02 -4.59 -2.44
C VAL A 169 -8.96 -5.31 -1.47
N VAL A 170 -10.19 -4.81 -1.34
CA VAL A 170 -11.19 -5.44 -0.47
C VAL A 170 -11.68 -6.78 -1.04
N SER A 171 -11.99 -6.85 -2.33
CA SER A 171 -12.52 -8.06 -2.96
C SER A 171 -11.49 -9.20 -3.06
N HIS A 172 -10.20 -8.88 -3.07
CA HIS A 172 -9.11 -9.85 -3.12
C HIS A 172 -8.53 -10.20 -1.74
N ARG A 173 -9.09 -9.64 -0.67
CA ARG A 173 -8.64 -9.91 0.70
C ARG A 173 -8.67 -11.41 0.99
N GLY A 174 -7.56 -11.94 1.53
CA GLY A 174 -7.41 -13.37 1.85
C GLY A 174 -7.03 -14.26 0.67
N ARG A 175 -7.06 -13.78 -0.58
CA ARG A 175 -6.69 -14.61 -1.76
C ARG A 175 -5.20 -14.91 -1.86
N PHE A 176 -4.35 -14.03 -1.34
CA PHE A 176 -2.88 -14.14 -1.41
C PHE A 176 -2.34 -14.45 -0.02
N GLY A 177 -2.35 -15.72 0.35
CA GLY A 177 -2.15 -16.23 1.69
C GLY A 177 -1.03 -15.56 2.47
N GLY A 178 0.21 -15.59 1.97
CA GLY A 178 1.37 -15.02 2.65
C GLY A 178 1.30 -13.51 2.81
N TRP A 179 0.92 -12.77 1.74
CA TRP A 179 0.73 -11.33 1.83
C TRP A 179 -0.39 -10.96 2.79
N SER A 180 -1.57 -11.58 2.63
CA SER A 180 -2.75 -11.30 3.46
C SER A 180 -2.47 -11.56 4.93
N TRP A 181 -1.69 -12.61 5.21
CA TRP A 181 -1.31 -12.96 6.57
C TRP A 181 -0.54 -11.82 7.28
N PHE A 182 0.38 -11.17 6.60
CA PHE A 182 1.09 -10.00 7.12
C PHE A 182 0.21 -8.75 7.15
N ASP A 183 -0.50 -8.47 6.06
CA ASP A 183 -1.26 -7.23 5.87
C ASP A 183 -2.42 -7.06 6.87
N GLU A 184 -2.95 -8.15 7.40
CA GLU A 184 -3.96 -8.15 8.46
C GLU A 184 -3.43 -7.77 9.85
N ARG A 185 -2.10 -7.81 10.05
CA ARG A 185 -1.44 -7.48 11.31
C ARG A 185 -1.01 -6.03 11.34
N ASP A 186 -0.97 -5.45 12.55
CA ASP A 186 -0.50 -4.07 12.74
C ASP A 186 0.95 -3.92 12.29
N GLY A 187 1.19 -3.07 11.29
CA GLY A 187 2.49 -2.88 10.66
C GLY A 187 2.97 -4.04 9.79
N GLY A 188 2.20 -5.13 9.68
CA GLY A 188 2.64 -6.37 9.04
C GLY A 188 2.98 -6.20 7.56
N GLY A 189 2.18 -5.46 6.79
CA GLY A 189 2.51 -5.16 5.38
C GLY A 189 3.89 -4.50 5.22
N ARG A 190 4.26 -3.59 6.14
CA ARG A 190 5.60 -2.95 6.15
C ARG A 190 6.71 -3.93 6.53
N VAL A 191 6.44 -4.83 7.47
CA VAL A 191 7.37 -5.91 7.81
C VAL A 191 7.59 -6.82 6.60
N ALA A 192 6.52 -7.20 5.88
CA ALA A 192 6.63 -8.01 4.65
C ALA A 192 7.46 -7.30 3.57
N MET A 193 7.23 -6.00 3.33
CA MET A 193 8.03 -5.20 2.38
C MET A 193 9.51 -5.17 2.75
N LEU A 194 9.82 -5.06 4.03
CA LEU A 194 11.19 -5.05 4.52
C LEU A 194 11.86 -6.42 4.34
N LEU A 195 11.14 -7.48 4.65
CA LEU A 195 11.61 -8.86 4.42
C LEU A 195 11.90 -9.12 2.94
N LEU A 196 11.02 -8.66 2.04
CA LEU A 196 11.25 -8.74 0.59
C LEU A 196 12.46 -7.93 0.15
N ARG A 197 12.60 -6.69 0.63
CA ARG A 197 13.79 -5.86 0.35
C ARG A 197 15.07 -6.59 0.72
N ASP A 198 15.14 -7.12 1.93
CA ASP A 198 16.35 -7.76 2.45
C ASP A 198 16.62 -9.11 1.75
N HIS A 199 15.56 -9.85 1.42
CA HIS A 199 15.65 -11.03 0.58
C HIS A 199 16.29 -10.72 -0.78
N PHE A 200 15.78 -9.71 -1.51
CA PHE A 200 16.31 -9.36 -2.83
C PHE A 200 17.72 -8.75 -2.77
N LYS A 201 18.07 -8.05 -1.68
CA LYS A 201 19.45 -7.60 -1.45
C LYS A 201 20.42 -8.77 -1.26
N ALA A 202 19.99 -9.82 -0.56
CA ALA A 202 20.80 -11.03 -0.36
C ALA A 202 20.81 -11.94 -1.61
N ASN A 203 19.80 -11.85 -2.47
CA ASN A 203 19.59 -12.69 -3.64
C ASN A 203 19.49 -11.87 -4.94
N PRO A 204 20.53 -11.07 -5.32
CA PRO A 204 20.43 -10.13 -6.44
C PRO A 204 20.24 -10.80 -7.79
N LYS A 205 20.65 -12.08 -7.95
CA LYS A 205 20.47 -12.86 -9.17
C LYS A 205 19.17 -13.66 -9.21
N ALA A 206 18.33 -13.53 -8.19
CA ALA A 206 17.01 -14.15 -8.12
C ALA A 206 16.95 -15.67 -8.40
N HIS A 207 18.06 -16.38 -8.28
CA HIS A 207 18.10 -17.83 -8.49
C HIS A 207 17.88 -18.59 -7.17
N SER A 208 17.08 -19.62 -7.23
CA SER A 208 16.85 -20.56 -6.13
C SER A 208 18.09 -21.46 -5.90
N PRO A 209 18.40 -21.85 -4.65
CA PRO A 209 17.64 -21.62 -3.45
C PRO A 209 17.83 -20.21 -2.86
N SER A 210 16.79 -19.70 -2.25
CA SER A 210 16.81 -18.42 -1.52
C SER A 210 17.90 -18.44 -0.45
N LEU A 211 18.83 -17.47 -0.51
CA LEU A 211 19.86 -17.30 0.51
C LEU A 211 19.24 -16.74 1.79
N ALA A 212 19.76 -17.19 2.93
CA ALA A 212 19.40 -16.62 4.21
C ALA A 212 19.99 -15.21 4.35
N PHE A 213 19.26 -14.32 5.03
CA PHE A 213 19.69 -12.97 5.34
C PHE A 213 19.53 -12.67 6.83
N PRO A 214 20.34 -11.76 7.40
CA PRO A 214 20.24 -11.38 8.80
C PRO A 214 18.87 -10.72 9.08
N LEU A 215 18.23 -11.12 10.17
CA LEU A 215 16.99 -10.51 10.63
C LEU A 215 17.15 -10.03 12.07
N ARG A 216 17.11 -8.72 12.26
CA ARG A 216 17.23 -8.08 13.56
C ARG A 216 15.87 -7.49 13.98
N ALA A 217 15.09 -8.27 14.72
CA ALA A 217 13.73 -7.89 15.12
C ALA A 217 13.66 -6.53 15.85
N HIS A 218 14.70 -6.14 16.61
CA HIS A 218 14.75 -4.86 17.29
C HIS A 218 14.92 -3.68 16.33
N GLU A 219 15.81 -3.79 15.32
CA GLU A 219 15.98 -2.76 14.29
C GLU A 219 14.69 -2.54 13.49
N LEU A 220 13.99 -3.63 13.15
CA LEU A 220 12.67 -3.60 12.53
C LEU A 220 11.64 -2.85 13.38
N ALA A 221 11.57 -3.20 14.66
CA ALA A 221 10.65 -2.58 15.60
C ALA A 221 10.91 -1.08 15.72
N ASP A 222 12.17 -0.69 15.93
CA ASP A 222 12.58 0.70 16.09
C ASP A 222 12.33 1.51 14.80
N GLY A 223 12.76 0.98 13.66
CA GLY A 223 12.58 1.64 12.35
C GLY A 223 11.12 1.83 11.95
N LEU A 224 10.26 0.86 12.26
CA LEU A 224 8.82 0.92 11.94
C LEU A 224 7.96 1.51 13.08
N GLY A 225 8.53 1.83 14.24
CA GLY A 225 7.79 2.34 15.40
C GLY A 225 6.83 1.32 16.01
N LEU A 226 7.15 0.03 15.91
CA LEU A 226 6.40 -1.08 16.50
C LEU A 226 7.03 -1.50 17.84
N SER A 227 6.27 -2.24 18.68
CA SER A 227 6.88 -2.79 19.89
C SER A 227 7.76 -4.01 19.57
N HIS A 228 8.87 -4.17 20.30
CA HIS A 228 9.80 -5.29 20.12
C HIS A 228 9.11 -6.66 20.34
N SER A 229 8.18 -6.74 21.31
CA SER A 229 7.42 -7.97 21.56
C SER A 229 6.47 -8.30 20.42
N HIS A 230 5.82 -7.28 19.83
CA HIS A 230 4.92 -7.47 18.68
C HIS A 230 5.66 -7.99 17.45
N VAL A 231 6.80 -7.37 17.11
CA VAL A 231 7.61 -7.81 15.96
C VAL A 231 8.15 -9.21 16.17
N ARG A 232 8.69 -9.52 17.37
CA ARG A 232 9.17 -10.88 17.67
C ARG A 232 8.05 -11.92 17.61
N GLY A 233 6.87 -11.60 18.15
CA GLY A 233 5.70 -12.48 18.06
C GLY A 233 5.29 -12.73 16.62
N MET A 234 5.18 -11.67 15.81
CA MET A 234 4.83 -11.77 14.38
C MET A 234 5.83 -12.63 13.61
N LEU A 235 7.13 -12.44 13.82
CA LEU A 235 8.16 -13.23 13.13
C LEU A 235 8.14 -14.71 13.56
N LYS A 236 7.93 -15.00 14.87
CA LYS A 236 7.76 -16.36 15.34
C LYS A 236 6.55 -17.05 14.70
N GLU A 237 5.39 -16.39 14.75
CA GLU A 237 4.17 -16.89 14.11
C GLU A 237 4.34 -17.06 12.58
N ALA A 238 5.09 -16.18 11.90
CA ALA A 238 5.38 -16.30 10.48
C ALA A 238 6.23 -17.54 10.14
N ILE A 239 7.15 -17.92 11.04
CA ILE A 239 7.91 -19.17 10.93
C ILE A 239 6.98 -20.39 11.13
N GLU A 240 6.15 -20.36 12.16
CA GLU A 240 5.17 -21.43 12.46
C GLU A 240 4.15 -21.60 11.31
N ALA A 241 3.75 -20.51 10.68
CA ALA A 241 2.85 -20.52 9.51
C ALA A 241 3.54 -20.91 8.19
N GLY A 242 4.86 -21.11 8.19
CA GLY A 242 5.62 -21.53 7.01
C GLY A 242 5.85 -20.40 5.99
N HIS A 243 5.77 -19.14 6.38
CA HIS A 243 6.13 -18.00 5.54
C HIS A 243 7.63 -17.72 5.57
N LEU A 244 8.26 -17.96 6.71
CA LEU A 244 9.69 -17.82 6.94
C LEU A 244 10.27 -19.18 7.35
N ALA A 245 11.54 -19.40 7.02
CA ALA A 245 12.32 -20.52 7.55
C ALA A 245 13.51 -19.97 8.33
N HIS A 246 13.70 -20.47 9.56
CA HIS A 246 14.83 -20.10 10.39
C HIS A 246 16.06 -20.94 10.00
N ASP A 247 17.21 -20.30 9.90
CA ASP A 247 18.48 -21.02 9.70
C ASP A 247 19.02 -21.42 11.07
N ALA A 248 18.98 -22.71 11.35
CA ALA A 248 19.38 -23.25 12.66
C ALA A 248 20.84 -22.89 12.98
N GLY A 249 21.05 -22.19 14.12
CA GLY A 249 22.38 -21.78 14.60
C GLY A 249 22.87 -20.43 14.13
N ARG A 250 22.10 -19.71 13.29
CA ARG A 250 22.40 -18.33 12.90
C ARG A 250 21.16 -17.44 13.05
N ALA A 251 21.35 -16.16 13.43
CA ALA A 251 20.26 -15.18 13.47
C ALA A 251 19.87 -14.76 12.04
N GLN A 252 19.51 -15.74 11.21
CA GLN A 252 19.19 -15.56 9.81
C GLN A 252 17.86 -16.23 9.48
N VAL A 253 17.15 -15.68 8.50
CA VAL A 253 15.91 -16.23 7.98
C VAL A 253 15.95 -16.31 6.48
N ARG A 254 15.11 -17.18 5.92
CA ARG A 254 14.79 -17.27 4.50
C ARG A 254 13.32 -17.04 4.29
N LEU A 255 12.96 -16.41 3.21
CA LEU A 255 11.57 -16.44 2.73
C LEU A 255 11.31 -17.80 2.09
N THR A 256 10.17 -18.42 2.41
CA THR A 256 9.80 -19.68 1.77
C THR A 256 9.38 -19.44 0.31
N PRO A 257 9.55 -20.41 -0.59
CA PRO A 257 9.08 -20.29 -1.98
C PRO A 257 7.61 -19.92 -2.04
N ARG A 258 6.78 -20.57 -1.22
CA ARG A 258 5.35 -20.27 -1.14
C ARG A 258 5.07 -18.81 -0.81
N PHE A 259 5.73 -18.25 0.22
CA PHE A 259 5.55 -16.84 0.59
C PHE A 259 5.98 -15.90 -0.53
N LEU A 260 7.10 -16.19 -1.20
CA LEU A 260 7.59 -15.41 -2.34
C LEU A 260 6.59 -15.43 -3.50
N ASP A 261 6.11 -16.60 -3.91
CA ASP A 261 5.17 -16.76 -5.02
C ASP A 261 3.85 -16.03 -4.75
N GLU A 262 3.26 -16.24 -3.56
CA GLU A 262 2.01 -15.60 -3.15
C GLU A 262 2.15 -14.07 -3.09
N THR A 263 3.27 -13.57 -2.55
CA THR A 263 3.51 -12.12 -2.40
C THR A 263 3.86 -11.46 -3.71
N MET A 264 4.67 -12.11 -4.56
CA MET A 264 4.97 -11.62 -5.91
C MET A 264 3.70 -11.59 -6.77
N SER A 265 2.85 -12.60 -6.67
CA SER A 265 1.56 -12.62 -7.35
C SER A 265 0.68 -11.45 -6.90
N TRP A 266 0.58 -11.21 -5.59
CA TRP A 266 -0.13 -10.04 -5.05
C TRP A 266 0.40 -8.73 -5.61
N LEU A 267 1.72 -8.52 -5.54
CA LEU A 267 2.35 -7.28 -6.00
C LEU A 267 2.09 -7.01 -7.48
N LEU A 268 2.19 -8.04 -8.33
CA LEU A 268 1.92 -7.90 -9.76
C LEU A 268 0.46 -7.52 -10.03
N HIS A 269 -0.50 -8.16 -9.36
CA HIS A 269 -1.91 -7.78 -9.46
C HIS A 269 -2.14 -6.35 -8.99
N PHE A 270 -1.59 -6.00 -7.84
CA PHE A 270 -1.75 -4.66 -7.27
C PHE A 270 -1.17 -3.57 -8.19
N LEU A 271 0.02 -3.78 -8.72
CA LEU A 271 0.65 -2.87 -9.67
C LEU A 271 -0.11 -2.79 -11.00
N SER A 272 -0.68 -3.89 -11.50
CA SER A 272 -1.51 -3.85 -12.70
C SER A 272 -2.74 -2.95 -12.54
N TRP A 273 -3.36 -2.93 -11.35
CA TRP A 273 -4.49 -2.02 -11.07
C TRP A 273 -4.07 -0.54 -11.09
N PHE A 274 -2.86 -0.23 -10.63
CA PHE A 274 -2.30 1.13 -10.73
C PHE A 274 -2.05 1.51 -12.20
N ALA A 275 -1.51 0.60 -12.99
CA ALA A 275 -1.27 0.83 -14.41
C ALA A 275 -2.59 1.06 -15.17
N GLU A 276 -3.63 0.25 -14.92
CA GLU A 276 -4.95 0.44 -15.52
C GLU A 276 -5.54 1.83 -15.19
N VAL A 277 -5.45 2.26 -13.91
CA VAL A 277 -5.94 3.58 -13.49
C VAL A 277 -5.12 4.69 -14.13
N ALA A 278 -3.79 4.55 -14.23
CA ALA A 278 -2.93 5.54 -14.88
C ALA A 278 -3.25 5.70 -16.38
N HIS A 279 -3.43 4.58 -17.09
CA HIS A 279 -3.88 4.61 -18.49
C HIS A 279 -5.25 5.29 -18.65
N ALA A 280 -6.19 4.99 -17.74
CA ALA A 280 -7.51 5.60 -17.77
C ALA A 280 -7.47 7.10 -17.45
N ALA A 281 -6.60 7.53 -16.52
CA ALA A 281 -6.39 8.93 -16.20
C ALA A 281 -5.80 9.69 -17.39
N ARG A 282 -4.76 9.11 -18.05
CA ARG A 282 -4.12 9.73 -19.23
C ARG A 282 -5.10 9.96 -20.38
N ARG A 283 -6.08 9.06 -20.58
CA ARG A 283 -7.09 9.23 -21.65
C ARG A 283 -8.12 10.31 -21.35
N ALA A 284 -8.21 10.77 -20.12
CA ALA A 284 -9.18 11.77 -19.68
C ALA A 284 -8.61 13.19 -19.61
N CYS A 285 -7.30 13.33 -19.76
CA CYS A 285 -6.56 14.59 -19.89
C CYS A 285 -6.11 14.78 -21.32
#